data_3da3ec22ea45113b46ddd585204dcd39
#
_entry.id   3da3ec22ea45113b46ddd585204dcd39
#
_cell.length_a   1.000
_cell.length_b   1.000
_cell.length_c   1.000
_cell.angle_alpha   90.00
_cell.angle_beta   90.00
_cell.angle_gamma   90.00
#
_symmetry.space_group_name_H-M   'P 1'
#
loop_
_entity.id
_entity.type
_entity.pdbx_description
1 polymer ?
#
loop_
_entity_poly.entity_id
_entity_poly.type
_entity_poly.pdbx_seq_one_letter_code
_entity_poly.pdbx_strand_id
1 'polypeptide(L)'
;MTKTEQQVLINFKQSVRKRYPGANLTVFGSRARGDADPESDLDILVVLDTQPNKQTEEYISQCAWDAGFEPGIVLVPVIYSKTEWENGPEKHSLLATAVREEGIPI
;
A
#
# COMPACT_ATOMS: atom_id res chain seq x y z
N MET A 1 -10.86 4.72 9.78
CA MET A 1 -11.10 4.76 8.32
C MET A 1 -12.58 4.70 8.00
N THR A 2 -12.97 5.43 6.96
CA THR A 2 -14.36 5.42 6.50
C THR A 2 -14.68 4.11 5.75
N LYS A 3 -15.96 3.82 5.58
CA LYS A 3 -16.39 2.67 4.78
C LYS A 3 -15.91 2.76 3.33
N THR A 4 -15.92 3.98 2.77
CA THR A 4 -15.41 4.22 1.41
C THR A 4 -13.94 3.88 1.30
N GLU A 5 -13.12 4.35 2.24
CA GLU A 5 -11.70 4.04 2.28
C GLU A 5 -11.44 2.54 2.40
N GLN A 6 -12.19 1.88 3.28
CA GLN A 6 -12.08 0.42 3.45
C GLN A 6 -12.40 -0.32 2.15
N GLN A 7 -13.44 0.10 1.44
CA GLN A 7 -13.83 -0.54 0.18
C GLN A 7 -12.77 -0.33 -0.90
N VAL A 8 -12.20 0.88 -0.98
CA VAL A 8 -11.11 1.19 -1.90
C VAL A 8 -9.91 0.27 -1.64
N LEU A 9 -9.56 0.08 -0.37
CA LEU A 9 -8.44 -0.79 0.01
C LEU A 9 -8.70 -2.25 -0.32
N ILE A 10 -9.92 -2.73 -0.11
CA ILE A 10 -10.31 -4.09 -0.48
C ILE A 10 -10.20 -4.28 -1.99
N ASN A 11 -10.71 -3.34 -2.77
CA ASN A 11 -10.64 -3.40 -4.23
C ASN A 11 -9.20 -3.40 -4.73
N PHE A 12 -8.36 -2.55 -4.16
CA PHE A 12 -6.94 -2.49 -4.48
C PHE A 12 -6.25 -3.83 -4.19
N LYS A 13 -6.45 -4.35 -2.99
CA LYS A 13 -5.87 -5.62 -2.57
C LYS A 13 -6.27 -6.76 -3.52
N GLN A 14 -7.55 -6.85 -3.85
CA GLN A 14 -8.05 -7.88 -4.76
C GLN A 14 -7.39 -7.78 -6.13
N SER A 15 -7.26 -6.58 -6.67
CA SER A 15 -6.63 -6.35 -7.98
C SER A 15 -5.15 -6.72 -7.96
N VAL A 16 -4.42 -6.33 -6.93
CA VAL A 16 -3.00 -6.68 -6.79
C VAL A 16 -2.84 -8.19 -6.70
N ARG A 17 -3.66 -8.85 -5.90
CA ARG A 17 -3.56 -10.30 -5.67
C ARG A 17 -4.00 -11.16 -6.85
N LYS A 18 -4.68 -10.60 -7.83
CA LYS A 18 -4.96 -11.32 -9.08
C LYS A 18 -3.67 -11.73 -9.79
N ARG A 19 -2.65 -10.90 -9.74
CA ARG A 19 -1.35 -11.17 -10.37
C ARG A 19 -0.28 -11.56 -9.36
N TYR A 20 -0.38 -11.06 -8.14
CA TYR A 20 0.58 -11.29 -7.07
C TYR A 20 -0.14 -11.82 -5.82
N PRO A 21 -0.55 -13.11 -5.84
CA PRO A 21 -1.38 -13.66 -4.75
C PRO A 21 -0.68 -13.70 -3.39
N GLY A 22 0.65 -13.65 -3.36
CA GLY A 22 1.43 -13.59 -2.12
C GLY A 22 1.67 -12.18 -1.58
N ALA A 23 1.08 -11.15 -2.20
CA ALA A 23 1.30 -9.78 -1.76
C ALA A 23 0.68 -9.52 -0.38
N ASN A 24 1.46 -8.86 0.49
CA ASN A 24 0.99 -8.37 1.78
C ASN A 24 0.89 -6.84 1.72
N LEU A 25 -0.24 -6.32 2.12
CA LEU A 25 -0.53 -4.90 2.05
C LEU A 25 -0.79 -4.34 3.44
N THR A 26 -0.21 -3.16 3.71
CA THR A 26 -0.35 -2.47 5.00
C THR A 26 -0.57 -0.98 4.74
N VAL A 27 -1.64 -0.43 5.29
CA VAL A 27 -1.88 1.02 5.26
C VAL A 27 -1.09 1.66 6.38
N PHE A 28 -0.44 2.79 6.10
CA PHE A 28 0.31 3.53 7.10
C PHE A 28 0.15 5.04 6.85
N GLY A 29 0.80 5.86 7.65
CA GLY A 29 0.76 7.30 7.50
C GLY A 29 -0.43 7.95 8.18
N SER A 30 -0.71 9.21 7.84
CA SER A 30 -1.68 10.04 8.55
C SER A 30 -3.11 9.50 8.51
N ARG A 31 -3.54 8.91 7.39
CA ARG A 31 -4.88 8.33 7.32
C ARG A 31 -5.04 7.11 8.20
N ALA A 32 -3.99 6.30 8.34
CA ALA A 32 -4.01 5.16 9.25
C ALA A 32 -4.13 5.61 10.71
N ARG A 33 -3.50 6.75 11.06
CA ARG A 33 -3.60 7.34 12.39
C ARG A 33 -4.97 7.97 12.70
N GLY A 34 -5.75 8.26 11.66
CA GLY A 34 -7.04 8.90 11.81
C GLY A 34 -6.99 10.42 12.02
N ASP A 35 -5.83 11.04 11.89
CA ASP A 35 -5.63 12.49 12.06
C ASP A 35 -5.37 13.23 10.76
N ALA A 36 -5.61 12.55 9.63
CA ALA A 36 -5.35 13.11 8.33
C ALA A 36 -6.45 14.07 7.88
N ASP A 37 -6.05 15.04 7.04
CA ASP A 37 -6.96 15.79 6.21
C ASP A 37 -7.70 14.79 5.29
N PRO A 38 -9.02 14.95 5.07
CA PRO A 38 -9.77 14.06 4.18
C PRO A 38 -9.23 13.98 2.75
N GLU A 39 -8.46 14.99 2.32
CA GLU A 39 -7.85 15.01 0.99
C GLU A 39 -6.46 14.41 0.95
N SER A 40 -5.92 13.93 2.09
CA SER A 40 -4.62 13.29 2.14
C SER A 40 -4.61 11.96 1.40
N ASP A 41 -3.44 11.59 0.85
CA ASP A 41 -3.25 10.32 0.17
C ASP A 41 -3.30 9.15 1.15
N LEU A 42 -3.67 7.98 0.65
CA LEU A 42 -3.55 6.72 1.37
C LEU A 42 -2.22 6.09 1.04
N ASP A 43 -1.33 6.00 2.02
CA ASP A 43 -0.03 5.35 1.86
C ASP A 43 -0.15 3.85 2.12
N ILE A 44 0.26 3.03 1.17
CA ILE A 44 0.12 1.58 1.26
C ILE A 44 1.46 0.91 0.97
N LEU A 45 1.96 0.15 1.93
CA LEU A 45 3.10 -0.71 1.71
C LEU A 45 2.63 -2.00 1.04
N VAL A 46 3.27 -2.35 -0.08
CA VAL A 46 3.02 -3.60 -0.80
C VAL A 46 4.29 -4.42 -0.78
N VAL A 47 4.26 -5.54 -0.07
CA VAL A 47 5.41 -6.45 0.02
C VAL A 47 5.10 -7.70 -0.80
N LEU A 48 5.97 -7.96 -1.77
CA LEU A 48 5.82 -9.06 -2.72
C LEU A 48 6.81 -10.19 -2.39
N ASP A 49 6.46 -11.41 -2.76
CA ASP A 49 7.34 -12.57 -2.64
C ASP A 49 8.30 -12.70 -3.85
N THR A 50 8.25 -11.77 -4.77
CA THR A 50 9.15 -11.69 -5.92
C THR A 50 9.77 -10.31 -6.00
N GLN A 51 10.90 -10.20 -6.71
CA GLN A 51 11.55 -8.91 -6.93
C GLN A 51 10.70 -8.04 -7.87
N PRO A 52 10.28 -6.84 -7.45
CA PRO A 52 9.52 -5.96 -8.33
C PRO A 52 10.38 -5.46 -9.49
N ASN A 53 9.76 -5.37 -10.65
CA ASN A 53 10.35 -4.78 -11.83
C ASN A 53 9.43 -3.67 -12.36
N LYS A 54 9.81 -3.06 -13.48
CA LYS A 54 9.02 -1.96 -14.05
C LYS A 54 7.58 -2.37 -14.35
N GLN A 55 7.37 -3.56 -14.88
CA GLN A 55 6.02 -4.07 -15.18
C GLN A 55 5.20 -4.27 -13.90
N THR A 56 5.83 -4.75 -12.83
CA THR A 56 5.20 -4.90 -11.52
C THR A 56 4.72 -3.56 -11.00
N GLU A 57 5.59 -2.56 -11.03
CA GLU A 57 5.27 -1.21 -10.55
C GLU A 57 4.14 -0.57 -11.37
N GLU A 58 4.17 -0.72 -12.68
CA GLU A 58 3.13 -0.21 -13.57
C GLU A 58 1.77 -0.88 -13.29
N TYR A 59 1.77 -2.19 -13.11
CA TYR A 59 0.54 -2.92 -12.81
C TYR A 59 -0.07 -2.47 -11.48
N ILE A 60 0.74 -2.39 -10.44
CA ILE A 60 0.27 -2.01 -9.10
C ILE A 60 -0.18 -0.54 -9.07
N SER A 61 0.53 0.34 -9.77
CA SER A 61 0.12 1.74 -9.90
C SER A 61 -1.23 1.86 -10.61
N GLN A 62 -1.47 1.06 -11.64
CA GLN A 62 -2.76 1.04 -12.32
C GLN A 62 -3.87 0.52 -11.39
N CYS A 63 -3.60 -0.52 -10.61
CA CYS A 63 -4.56 -1.00 -9.62
C CYS A 63 -4.92 0.09 -8.60
N ALA A 64 -3.93 0.87 -8.17
CA ALA A 64 -4.15 1.97 -7.24
C ALA A 64 -5.01 3.07 -7.86
N TRP A 65 -4.73 3.44 -9.10
CA TRP A 65 -5.50 4.44 -9.83
C TRP A 65 -6.95 3.99 -9.98
N ASP A 66 -7.16 2.76 -10.45
CA ASP A 66 -8.50 2.22 -10.69
C ASP A 66 -9.33 2.14 -9.41
N ALA A 67 -8.72 1.72 -8.31
CA ALA A 67 -9.43 1.57 -7.04
C ALA A 67 -9.88 2.92 -6.47
N GLY A 68 -9.07 3.95 -6.62
CA GLY A 68 -9.34 5.26 -6.02
C GLY A 68 -10.07 6.25 -6.93
N PHE A 69 -10.22 5.94 -8.21
CA PHE A 69 -10.68 6.91 -9.21
C PHE A 69 -12.08 7.45 -8.93
N GLU A 70 -13.08 6.60 -8.77
CA GLU A 70 -14.47 7.05 -8.56
C GLU A 70 -14.66 7.82 -7.25
N PRO A 71 -14.18 7.31 -6.08
CA PRO A 71 -14.32 8.06 -4.85
C PRO A 71 -13.38 9.26 -4.73
N GLY A 72 -12.45 9.43 -5.66
CA GLY A 72 -11.51 10.55 -5.63
C GLY A 72 -10.44 10.42 -4.56
N ILE A 73 -10.02 9.20 -4.26
CA ILE A 73 -8.98 8.91 -3.27
C ILE A 73 -7.70 8.51 -3.99
N VAL A 74 -6.59 9.17 -3.66
CA VAL A 74 -5.28 8.84 -4.22
C VAL A 74 -4.60 7.82 -3.33
N LEU A 75 -4.27 6.65 -3.90
CA LEU A 75 -3.49 5.63 -3.24
C LEU A 75 -2.04 5.74 -3.69
N VAL A 76 -1.11 5.72 -2.74
CA VAL A 76 0.32 5.80 -3.02
C VAL A 76 0.96 4.48 -2.59
N PRO A 77 1.15 3.53 -3.52
CA PRO A 77 1.79 2.27 -3.19
C PRO A 77 3.31 2.42 -3.10
N VAL A 78 3.89 1.86 -2.05
CA VAL A 78 5.33 1.73 -1.89
C VAL A 78 5.64 0.23 -1.97
N ILE A 79 6.44 -0.18 -2.94
CA ILE A 79 6.58 -1.58 -3.33
C ILE A 79 7.98 -2.09 -3.01
N TYR A 80 8.03 -3.20 -2.27
CA TYR A 80 9.28 -3.91 -1.94
C TYR A 80 9.09 -5.40 -2.12
N SER A 81 10.19 -6.12 -2.37
CA SER A 81 10.19 -7.55 -2.16
C SER A 81 10.29 -7.85 -0.67
N LYS A 82 9.88 -9.03 -0.26
CA LYS A 82 9.99 -9.47 1.12
C LYS A 82 11.44 -9.41 1.61
N THR A 83 12.39 -9.83 0.77
CA THR A 83 13.81 -9.79 1.10
C THR A 83 14.30 -8.36 1.31
N GLU A 84 13.94 -7.44 0.42
CA GLU A 84 14.32 -6.04 0.55
C GLU A 84 13.73 -5.41 1.81
N TRP A 85 12.45 -5.71 2.10
CA TRP A 85 11.79 -5.14 3.26
C TRP A 85 12.37 -5.63 4.57
N GLU A 86 12.64 -6.94 4.68
CA GLU A 86 13.13 -7.55 5.92
C GLU A 86 14.64 -7.37 6.13
N ASN A 87 15.44 -7.33 5.06
CA ASN A 87 16.90 -7.38 5.16
C ASN A 87 17.62 -6.25 4.44
N GLY A 88 16.90 -5.40 3.72
CA GLY A 88 17.49 -4.30 2.96
C GLY A 88 17.80 -3.08 3.81
N PRO A 89 18.36 -2.02 3.20
CA PRO A 89 18.70 -0.79 3.91
C PRO A 89 17.50 -0.10 4.55
N GLU A 90 16.31 -0.34 4.04
CA GLU A 90 15.07 0.27 4.57
C GLU A 90 14.63 -0.31 5.92
N LYS A 91 15.24 -1.39 6.39
CA LYS A 91 14.83 -2.08 7.62
C LYS A 91 14.76 -1.14 8.84
N HIS A 92 15.65 -0.17 8.92
CA HIS A 92 15.72 0.80 10.03
C HIS A 92 15.33 2.21 9.62
N SER A 93 14.70 2.38 8.45
CA SER A 93 14.28 3.69 7.95
C SER A 93 13.10 4.25 8.73
N LEU A 94 12.82 5.55 8.53
CA LEU A 94 11.61 6.17 9.06
C LEU A 94 10.35 5.53 8.51
N LEU A 95 10.39 5.09 7.25
CA LEU A 95 9.29 4.36 6.62
C LEU A 95 9.01 3.05 7.36
N ALA A 96 10.03 2.25 7.63
CA ALA A 96 9.88 0.99 8.34
C ALA A 96 9.35 1.21 9.76
N THR A 97 9.83 2.25 10.43
CA THR A 97 9.34 2.63 11.76
C THR A 97 7.86 2.99 11.73
N ALA A 98 7.45 3.83 10.77
CA ALA A 98 6.06 4.24 10.62
C ALA A 98 5.14 3.03 10.37
N VAL A 99 5.57 2.11 9.52
CA VAL A 99 4.79 0.90 9.23
C VAL A 99 4.64 0.02 10.48
N ARG A 100 5.72 -0.18 11.23
CA ARG A 100 5.67 -1.00 12.45
C ARG A 100 4.78 -0.40 13.53
N GLU A 101 4.82 0.92 13.71
CA GLU A 101 4.08 1.60 14.77
C GLU A 101 2.64 1.92 14.40
N GLU A 102 2.38 2.27 13.14
CA GLU A 102 1.10 2.83 12.70
C GLU A 102 0.39 1.97 11.66
N GLY A 103 1.06 0.95 11.12
CA GLY A 103 0.54 0.16 10.01
C GLY A 103 -0.68 -0.66 10.37
N ILE A 104 -1.65 -0.68 9.46
CA ILE A 104 -2.86 -1.48 9.57
C ILE A 104 -2.87 -2.47 8.41
N PRO A 105 -2.69 -3.77 8.66
CA PRO A 105 -2.78 -4.78 7.61
C PRO A 105 -4.16 -4.81 6.98
N ILE A 106 -4.21 -5.03 5.68
CA ILE A 106 -5.48 -5.14 4.95
C ILE A 106 -5.57 -6.43 4.17
#